data_3785bd535fe22882d58b79efbb946947
#
_entry.id   3785bd535fe22882d58b79efbb946947
#
_cell.length_a   1.000
_cell.length_b   1.000
_cell.length_c   1.000
_cell.angle_alpha   90.00
_cell.angle_beta   90.00
_cell.angle_gamma   90.00
#
_symmetry.space_group_name_H-M   'P 1'
#
loop_
_entity.id
_entity.type
_entity.pdbx_description
1 polymer ?
#
loop_
_entity_poly.entity_id
_entity_poly.type
_entity_poly.pdbx_seq_one_letter_code
_entity_poly.pdbx_strand_id
1 'polypeptide(L)'
;EKYASQSDFIPVIVGGDMNSPSHLDWSKKTKKIHNNLVVPWYATKIFEDIGFSDSFREKNPNPLKKPGITWDNKMRNDSHRIDYIFYKGKNLKAIKSDSYMAFFNEPIIINGKEIPYPSDHGIVVTEFKLN
;
A
#
# COMPACT_ATOMS: atom_id res chain seq x y z
N GLU A 1 12.41 -2.98 15.49
CA GLU A 1 13.62 -2.14 15.63
C GLU A 1 14.91 -2.86 15.25
N LYS A 2 15.16 -4.10 15.75
CA LYS A 2 16.41 -4.84 15.52
C LYS A 2 16.78 -4.98 14.04
N TYR A 3 15.83 -5.35 13.18
CA TYR A 3 16.10 -5.52 11.74
C TYR A 3 16.15 -4.19 11.00
N ALA A 4 15.36 -3.20 11.41
CA ALA A 4 15.39 -1.87 10.81
C ALA A 4 16.74 -1.16 11.00
N SER A 5 17.44 -1.41 12.10
CA SER A 5 18.79 -0.85 12.34
C SER A 5 19.87 -1.49 11.48
N GLN A 6 19.64 -2.69 10.96
CA GLN A 6 20.57 -3.43 10.07
C GLN A 6 20.28 -3.27 8.58
N SER A 7 19.27 -2.46 8.24
CA SER A 7 18.80 -2.29 6.84
C SER A 7 19.86 -1.69 5.89
N ASP A 8 20.91 -1.09 6.41
CA ASP A 8 22.05 -0.61 5.60
C ASP A 8 22.90 -1.76 5.05
N PHE A 9 22.86 -2.92 5.68
CA PHE A 9 23.59 -4.13 5.24
C PHE A 9 22.66 -5.09 4.48
N ILE A 10 21.46 -5.29 5.01
CA ILE A 10 20.47 -6.20 4.43
C ILE A 10 19.16 -5.42 4.31
N PRO A 11 18.68 -5.17 3.07
CA PRO A 11 17.40 -4.49 2.87
C PRO A 11 16.25 -5.23 3.55
N VAL A 12 15.32 -4.48 4.10
CA VAL A 12 14.12 -5.02 4.76
C VAL A 12 12.89 -4.60 3.99
N ILE A 13 12.05 -5.56 3.65
CA ILE A 13 10.74 -5.34 3.04
C ILE A 13 9.69 -5.87 4.01
N VAL A 14 8.64 -5.08 4.23
CA VAL A 14 7.47 -5.45 5.04
C VAL A 14 6.23 -5.27 4.17
N GLY A 15 5.50 -6.35 3.93
CA GLY A 15 4.26 -6.33 3.16
C GLY A 15 3.11 -6.91 3.96
N GLY A 16 1.90 -6.36 3.77
CA GLY A 16 0.68 -6.90 4.36
C GLY A 16 -0.45 -5.87 4.51
N ASP A 17 -1.58 -6.39 4.97
CA ASP A 17 -2.73 -5.61 5.40
C ASP A 17 -2.46 -5.01 6.79
N MET A 18 -2.46 -3.68 6.86
CA MET A 18 -2.29 -2.94 8.13
C MET A 18 -3.64 -2.59 8.78
N ASN A 19 -4.75 -2.96 8.14
CA ASN A 19 -6.12 -2.61 8.58
C ASN A 19 -6.27 -1.11 8.93
N SER A 20 -5.50 -0.27 8.28
CA SER A 20 -5.43 1.16 8.56
C SER A 20 -5.10 1.93 7.30
N PRO A 21 -5.79 3.04 7.02
CA PRO A 21 -5.38 3.96 5.97
C PRO A 21 -3.98 4.56 6.22
N SER A 22 -3.44 5.25 5.22
CA SER A 22 -2.17 5.93 5.35
C SER A 22 -2.33 7.40 5.73
N HIS A 23 -1.47 7.86 6.65
CA HIS A 23 -1.32 9.28 6.94
C HIS A 23 -0.91 10.11 5.71
N LEU A 24 -0.26 9.49 4.71
CA LEU A 24 0.08 10.12 3.43
C LEU A 24 -1.15 10.33 2.54
N ASP A 25 -2.18 9.52 2.74
CA ASP A 25 -3.45 9.59 2.02
C ASP A 25 -4.49 10.49 2.72
N TRP A 26 -4.40 10.62 4.04
CA TRP A 26 -5.28 11.47 4.85
C TRP A 26 -4.60 12.78 5.26
N SER A 27 -4.06 13.49 4.28
CA SER A 27 -3.26 14.69 4.44
C SER A 27 -4.07 15.98 4.16
N LYS A 28 -3.45 17.14 4.36
CA LYS A 28 -4.04 18.42 3.99
C LYS A 28 -4.48 18.49 2.52
N LYS A 29 -3.79 17.77 1.62
CA LYS A 29 -4.12 17.75 0.18
C LYS A 29 -5.43 17.01 -0.12
N THR A 30 -5.76 16.02 0.70
CA THR A 30 -6.91 15.13 0.51
C THR A 30 -8.08 15.40 1.45
N LYS A 31 -7.93 16.33 2.38
CA LYS A 31 -8.95 16.59 3.43
C LYS A 31 -10.38 16.77 2.89
N LYS A 32 -10.56 17.33 1.69
CA LYS A 32 -11.89 17.54 1.10
C LYS A 32 -12.66 16.25 0.83
N ILE A 33 -11.94 15.16 0.50
CA ILE A 33 -12.54 13.82 0.27
C ILE A 33 -12.65 13.00 1.56
N HIS A 34 -12.15 13.51 2.67
CA HIS A 34 -12.15 12.89 3.99
C HIS A 34 -12.87 13.75 5.03
N ASN A 35 -14.00 14.37 4.66
CA ASN A 35 -14.83 15.21 5.55
C ASN A 35 -14.03 16.32 6.26
N ASN A 36 -13.05 16.92 5.58
CA ASN A 36 -12.09 17.90 6.08
C ASN A 36 -11.16 17.40 7.20
N LEU A 37 -11.07 16.10 7.41
CA LEU A 37 -10.16 15.50 8.37
C LEU A 37 -8.74 15.35 7.80
N VAL A 38 -7.76 15.49 8.69
CA VAL A 38 -6.36 15.12 8.49
C VAL A 38 -5.99 14.19 9.64
N VAL A 39 -5.67 12.95 9.33
CA VAL A 39 -5.46 11.92 10.35
C VAL A 39 -4.06 11.34 10.24
N PRO A 40 -3.27 11.35 11.32
CA PRO A 40 -1.90 10.82 11.31
C PRO A 40 -1.86 9.30 11.52
N TRP A 41 -2.69 8.54 10.87
CA TRP A 41 -2.79 7.08 10.97
C TRP A 41 -1.50 6.38 11.45
N TYR A 42 -1.37 6.17 12.76
CA TYR A 42 -0.11 5.75 13.39
C TYR A 42 0.38 4.37 12.94
N ALA A 43 -0.53 3.47 12.58
CA ALA A 43 -0.17 2.13 12.11
C ALA A 43 0.74 2.18 10.87
N THR A 44 0.57 3.17 10.00
CA THR A 44 1.41 3.38 8.81
C THR A 44 2.51 4.39 9.05
N LYS A 45 2.23 5.43 9.86
CA LYS A 45 3.19 6.48 10.15
C LYS A 45 4.44 5.96 10.88
N ILE A 46 4.29 4.96 11.76
CA ILE A 46 5.41 4.38 12.50
C ILE A 46 6.50 3.81 11.58
N PHE A 47 6.13 3.28 10.41
CA PHE A 47 7.11 2.80 9.43
C PHE A 47 7.96 3.94 8.87
N GLU A 48 7.35 5.07 8.54
CA GLU A 48 8.07 6.26 8.07
C GLU A 48 8.97 6.82 9.17
N ASP A 49 8.46 6.90 10.41
CA ASP A 49 9.21 7.42 11.57
C ASP A 49 10.47 6.62 11.88
N ILE A 50 10.50 5.32 11.57
CA ILE A 50 11.70 4.47 11.69
C ILE A 50 12.46 4.31 10.36
N GLY A 51 12.13 5.12 9.35
CA GLY A 51 12.88 5.28 8.11
C GLY A 51 12.54 4.29 6.99
N PHE A 52 11.37 3.66 7.02
CA PHE A 52 10.85 2.93 5.87
C PHE A 52 10.16 3.87 4.90
N SER A 53 10.19 3.51 3.62
CA SER A 53 9.41 4.16 2.56
C SER A 53 8.20 3.30 2.20
N ASP A 54 7.04 3.94 2.04
CA ASP A 54 5.87 3.35 1.39
C ASP A 54 6.12 3.31 -0.12
N SER A 55 6.39 2.14 -0.67
CA SER A 55 6.80 1.98 -2.07
C SER A 55 5.74 2.47 -3.06
N PHE A 56 4.45 2.26 -2.74
CA PHE A 56 3.36 2.74 -3.60
C PHE A 56 3.28 4.27 -3.60
N ARG A 57 3.30 4.90 -2.42
CA ARG A 57 3.15 6.35 -2.32
C ARG A 57 4.40 7.09 -2.79
N GLU A 58 5.58 6.49 -2.65
CA GLU A 58 6.81 7.02 -3.26
C GLU A 58 6.71 7.12 -4.79
N LYS A 59 6.19 6.08 -5.46
CA LYS A 59 6.04 6.07 -6.92
C LYS A 59 4.79 6.80 -7.41
N ASN A 60 3.80 6.97 -6.56
CA ASN A 60 2.54 7.64 -6.86
C ASN A 60 2.27 8.77 -5.85
N PRO A 61 3.02 9.88 -5.88
CA PRO A 61 3.02 10.89 -4.81
C PRO A 61 1.75 11.74 -4.72
N ASN A 62 0.82 11.58 -5.66
CA ASN A 62 -0.45 12.30 -5.64
C ASN A 62 -1.62 11.35 -5.35
N PRO A 63 -2.12 11.31 -4.09
CA PRO A 63 -3.21 10.43 -3.70
C PRO A 63 -4.55 10.75 -4.37
N LEU A 64 -4.76 11.97 -4.85
CA LEU A 64 -5.97 12.34 -5.58
C LEU A 64 -5.97 11.79 -7.02
N LYS A 65 -4.78 11.70 -7.65
CA LYS A 65 -4.65 11.13 -9.00
C LYS A 65 -4.58 9.62 -8.99
N LYS A 66 -3.92 9.06 -7.99
CA LYS A 66 -3.74 7.61 -7.84
C LYS A 66 -3.98 7.22 -6.37
N PRO A 67 -5.24 7.00 -5.97
CA PRO A 67 -5.58 6.67 -4.59
C PRO A 67 -4.97 5.35 -4.11
N GLY A 68 -4.87 4.35 -5.00
CA GLY A 68 -4.22 3.07 -4.67
C GLY A 68 -5.09 2.17 -3.81
N ILE A 69 -6.40 2.26 -3.97
CA ILE A 69 -7.36 1.46 -3.19
C ILE A 69 -7.00 -0.02 -3.28
N THR A 70 -7.03 -0.68 -2.13
CA THR A 70 -6.79 -2.13 -2.01
C THR A 70 -7.93 -2.86 -1.31
N TRP A 71 -8.84 -2.14 -0.69
CA TRP A 71 -10.06 -2.68 -0.08
C TRP A 71 -11.24 -1.75 -0.37
N ASP A 72 -12.36 -2.32 -0.77
CA ASP A 72 -13.56 -1.59 -1.17
C ASP A 72 -14.81 -2.21 -0.56
N ASN A 73 -15.41 -1.52 0.39
CA ASN A 73 -16.70 -1.88 0.95
C ASN A 73 -17.83 -1.19 0.17
N LYS A 74 -18.27 -1.82 -0.90
CA LYS A 74 -19.35 -1.31 -1.75
C LYS A 74 -20.64 -1.02 -0.98
N MET A 75 -20.93 -1.77 0.08
CA MET A 75 -22.15 -1.59 0.89
C MET A 75 -22.13 -0.27 1.70
N ARG A 76 -20.93 0.21 2.07
CA ARG A 76 -20.75 1.42 2.88
C ARG A 76 -20.23 2.60 2.07
N ASN A 77 -19.95 2.40 0.78
CA ASN A 77 -19.24 3.36 -0.06
C ASN A 77 -17.94 3.84 0.59
N ASP A 78 -17.19 2.88 1.11
CA ASP A 78 -16.00 3.09 1.93
C ASP A 78 -14.84 2.29 1.32
N SER A 79 -13.89 3.01 0.74
CA SER A 79 -12.78 2.43 -0.01
C SER A 79 -11.46 2.95 0.53
N HIS A 80 -10.54 2.04 0.86
CA HIS A 80 -9.27 2.40 1.46
C HIS A 80 -8.08 1.68 0.82
N ARG A 81 -6.92 2.32 0.92
CA ARG A 81 -5.64 1.66 0.76
C ARG A 81 -5.20 1.22 2.16
N ILE A 82 -5.21 -0.06 2.42
CA ILE A 82 -4.86 -0.67 3.70
C ILE A 82 -3.79 -1.76 3.58
N ASP A 83 -3.46 -2.16 2.34
CA ASP A 83 -2.37 -3.07 2.03
C ASP A 83 -1.15 -2.29 1.54
N TYR A 84 0.01 -2.65 2.03
CA TYR A 84 1.24 -1.90 1.83
C TYR A 84 2.43 -2.81 1.55
N ILE A 85 3.42 -2.23 0.86
CA ILE A 85 4.78 -2.74 0.79
C ILE A 85 5.70 -1.60 1.24
N PHE A 86 6.16 -1.67 2.48
CA PHE A 86 7.19 -0.80 3.02
C PHE A 86 8.57 -1.39 2.80
N TYR A 87 9.56 -0.55 2.57
CA TYR A 87 10.93 -1.02 2.42
C TYR A 87 11.94 -0.05 3.01
N LYS A 88 13.10 -0.58 3.40
CA LYS A 88 14.24 0.19 3.90
C LYS A 88 15.54 -0.49 3.50
N GLY A 89 16.51 0.28 3.03
CA GLY A 89 17.85 -0.21 2.67
C GLY A 89 18.53 0.72 1.69
N LYS A 90 19.83 0.99 1.86
CA LYS A 90 20.61 1.87 0.99
C LYS A 90 20.69 1.35 -0.43
N ASN A 91 20.73 0.03 -0.59
CA ASN A 91 20.95 -0.64 -1.87
C ASN A 91 19.63 -1.08 -2.53
N LEU A 92 18.47 -0.77 -1.93
CA LEU A 92 17.15 -1.13 -2.46
C LEU A 92 16.39 0.12 -2.90
N LYS A 93 15.86 0.09 -4.11
CA LYS A 93 15.03 1.17 -4.66
C LYS A 93 13.77 0.62 -5.27
N ALA A 94 12.62 1.16 -4.94
CA ALA A 94 11.39 0.90 -5.68
C ALA A 94 11.51 1.55 -7.08
N ILE A 95 11.25 0.77 -8.12
CA ILE A 95 11.28 1.23 -9.52
C ILE A 95 9.86 1.57 -9.97
N LYS A 96 8.92 0.69 -9.67
CA LYS A 96 7.51 0.84 -10.01
C LYS A 96 6.66 0.25 -8.88
N SER A 97 5.50 0.86 -8.62
CA SER A 97 4.51 0.28 -7.72
C SER A 97 3.11 0.60 -8.21
N ASP A 98 2.25 -0.41 -8.19
CA ASP A 98 0.86 -0.34 -8.61
C ASP A 98 -0.05 -1.11 -7.64
N SER A 99 -1.33 -0.75 -7.63
CA SER A 99 -2.39 -1.48 -6.96
C SER A 99 -3.45 -1.91 -7.98
N TYR A 100 -4.02 -3.08 -7.76
CA TYR A 100 -4.98 -3.70 -8.67
C TYR A 100 -6.22 -4.14 -7.89
N MET A 101 -7.37 -3.56 -8.22
CA MET A 101 -8.69 -3.89 -7.67
C MET A 101 -9.57 -4.66 -8.67
N ALA A 102 -9.16 -4.71 -9.95
CA ALA A 102 -9.97 -5.26 -11.04
C ALA A 102 -10.28 -6.75 -10.90
N PHE A 103 -9.49 -7.47 -10.10
CA PHE A 103 -9.64 -8.91 -9.90
C PHE A 103 -10.94 -9.32 -9.20
N PHE A 104 -11.61 -8.45 -8.47
CA PHE A 104 -12.88 -8.77 -7.80
C PHE A 104 -14.01 -9.20 -8.72
N ASN A 105 -13.98 -8.78 -9.96
CA ASN A 105 -15.06 -9.05 -10.92
C ASN A 105 -14.65 -10.08 -11.97
N GLU A 106 -13.40 -10.55 -11.94
CA GLU A 106 -12.87 -11.49 -12.92
C GLU A 106 -12.54 -12.81 -12.22
N PRO A 107 -13.08 -13.94 -12.70
CA PRO A 107 -12.69 -15.24 -12.17
C PRO A 107 -11.23 -15.52 -12.48
N ILE A 108 -10.57 -16.22 -11.58
CA ILE A 108 -9.25 -16.78 -11.84
C ILE A 108 -9.37 -18.19 -12.40
N ILE A 109 -8.48 -18.56 -13.31
CA ILE A 109 -8.48 -19.89 -13.91
C ILE A 109 -7.39 -20.74 -13.24
N ILE A 110 -7.80 -21.78 -12.52
CA ILE A 110 -6.90 -22.77 -11.94
C ILE A 110 -7.22 -24.15 -12.54
N ASN A 111 -6.25 -24.77 -13.17
CA ASN A 111 -6.40 -26.09 -13.81
C ASN A 111 -7.59 -26.13 -14.80
N GLY A 112 -7.80 -25.06 -15.55
CA GLY A 112 -8.89 -24.95 -16.52
C GLY A 112 -10.29 -24.74 -15.91
N LYS A 113 -10.40 -24.51 -14.62
CA LYS A 113 -11.66 -24.19 -13.94
C LYS A 113 -11.66 -22.71 -13.53
N GLU A 114 -12.76 -22.03 -13.83
CA GLU A 114 -13.02 -20.70 -13.30
C GLU A 114 -13.40 -20.79 -11.83
N ILE A 115 -12.71 -20.04 -11.00
CA ILE A 115 -13.04 -19.86 -9.59
C ILE A 115 -13.16 -18.37 -9.27
N PRO A 116 -14.09 -17.96 -8.40
CA PRO A 116 -14.18 -16.59 -7.95
C PRO A 116 -12.84 -16.15 -7.32
N TYR A 117 -12.50 -14.88 -7.49
CA TYR A 117 -11.35 -14.31 -6.79
C TYR A 117 -11.54 -14.47 -5.27
N PRO A 118 -10.58 -15.09 -4.54
CA PRO A 118 -10.83 -15.58 -3.18
C PRO A 118 -10.65 -14.53 -2.08
N SER A 119 -10.56 -13.24 -2.43
CA SER A 119 -10.30 -12.16 -1.46
C SER A 119 -11.22 -10.96 -1.73
N ASP A 120 -11.54 -10.21 -0.69
CA ASP A 120 -12.14 -8.89 -0.75
C ASP A 120 -11.10 -7.76 -0.81
N HIS A 121 -9.80 -8.12 -0.86
CA HIS A 121 -8.70 -7.19 -1.06
C HIS A 121 -8.17 -7.26 -2.49
N GLY A 122 -7.68 -6.12 -2.97
CA GLY A 122 -6.86 -6.01 -4.16
C GLY A 122 -5.41 -6.44 -3.89
N ILE A 123 -4.56 -6.24 -4.89
CA ILE A 123 -3.15 -6.63 -4.85
C ILE A 123 -2.29 -5.37 -4.96
N VAL A 124 -1.25 -5.27 -4.16
CA VAL A 124 -0.15 -4.30 -4.33
C VAL A 124 1.06 -5.02 -4.91
N VAL A 125 1.64 -4.44 -5.96
CA VAL A 125 2.84 -4.97 -6.60
C VAL A 125 3.89 -3.88 -6.65
N THR A 126 5.11 -4.19 -6.21
CA THR A 126 6.26 -3.29 -6.33
C THR A 126 7.44 -4.01 -6.96
N GLU A 127 7.98 -3.38 -7.99
CA GLU A 127 9.25 -3.78 -8.59
C GLU A 127 10.39 -3.05 -7.88
N PHE A 128 11.37 -3.81 -7.42
CA PHE A 128 12.56 -3.28 -6.77
C PHE A 128 13.81 -3.55 -7.60
N LYS A 129 14.74 -2.59 -7.52
CA LYS A 129 16.12 -2.78 -7.97
C LYS A 129 17.03 -2.87 -6.75
N LEU A 130 17.83 -3.91 -6.71
CA LEU A 130 18.96 -4.06 -5.78
C LEU A 130 20.24 -3.60 -6.49
N ASN A 131 20.99 -2.68 -5.88
CA ASN A 131 22.25 -2.13 -6.42
C ASN A 131 23.45 -2.78 -5.73
#